data_38072cb49f86242632eb9cc6729eb827
#
_entry.id   38072cb49f86242632eb9cc6729eb827
#
_cell.length_a   1.000
_cell.length_b   1.000
_cell.length_c   1.000
_cell.angle_alpha   90.00
_cell.angle_beta   90.00
_cell.angle_gamma   90.00
#
_symmetry.space_group_name_H-M   'P 1'
#
loop_
_entity.id
_entity.type
_entity.pdbx_description
1 polymer ?
#
loop_
_entity_poly.entity_id
_entity_poly.type
_entity_poly.pdbx_seq_one_letter_code
_entity_poly.pdbx_strand_id
1 'polypeptide(L)'
;FKKFVFADNGKLNVKLRTIIGLAVSGHYGCDLWIDYFSERFKAQGGTDAQAVEVLAIASTNAMYNSFFKFRDLSGSDTFSGMPVGLRAHTFMGTSFDEKTVELINIAISNLNACKPCTSGHVTKARDLAASDEELLETVQCASTMAAGCAFLKAIGV
;
A
#
# COMPACT_ATOMS: atom_id res chain seq x y z
N PHE A 1 -9.17 -8.33 -12.61
CA PHE A 1 -8.32 -9.02 -11.66
C PHE A 1 -7.17 -9.76 -12.32
N LYS A 2 -7.42 -10.71 -13.26
CA LYS A 2 -6.40 -11.58 -13.84
C LYS A 2 -5.16 -10.83 -14.35
N LYS A 3 -5.36 -9.73 -15.07
CA LYS A 3 -4.26 -8.98 -15.70
C LYS A 3 -3.39 -8.22 -14.70
N PHE A 4 -3.96 -7.65 -13.63
CA PHE A 4 -3.25 -6.71 -12.76
C PHE A 4 -2.93 -7.26 -11.37
N VAL A 5 -3.70 -8.22 -10.89
CA VAL A 5 -3.55 -8.79 -9.54
C VAL A 5 -2.89 -10.16 -9.57
N PHE A 6 -3.26 -10.99 -10.55
CA PHE A 6 -2.80 -12.40 -10.63
C PHE A 6 -1.81 -12.66 -11.76
N ALA A 7 -1.45 -11.65 -12.55
CA ALA A 7 -0.50 -11.81 -13.63
C ALA A 7 0.89 -12.20 -13.09
N ASP A 8 1.58 -13.02 -13.84
CA ASP A 8 2.97 -13.45 -13.64
C ASP A 8 3.93 -12.82 -14.65
N ASN A 9 3.40 -11.99 -15.54
CA ASN A 9 4.13 -11.23 -16.54
C ASN A 9 4.07 -9.74 -16.22
N GLY A 10 5.15 -9.03 -16.48
CA GLY A 10 5.28 -7.60 -16.19
C GLY A 10 6.51 -7.31 -15.34
N LYS A 11 6.66 -6.07 -14.91
CA LYS A 11 7.78 -5.62 -14.08
C LYS A 11 7.54 -5.90 -12.59
N LEU A 12 6.30 -5.78 -12.16
CA LEU A 12 5.90 -6.13 -10.80
C LEU A 12 5.71 -7.65 -10.70
N ASN A 13 6.56 -8.32 -9.93
CA ASN A 13 6.48 -9.77 -9.78
C ASN A 13 5.23 -10.23 -8.99
N VAL A 14 4.92 -11.52 -9.09
CA VAL A 14 3.72 -12.13 -8.47
C VAL A 14 3.67 -11.94 -6.96
N LYS A 15 4.81 -12.03 -6.27
CA LYS A 15 4.88 -11.88 -4.82
C LYS A 15 4.57 -10.43 -4.40
N LEU A 16 5.12 -9.44 -5.10
CA LEU A 16 4.79 -8.03 -4.86
C LEU A 16 3.31 -7.73 -5.13
N ARG A 17 2.72 -8.27 -6.20
CA ARG A 17 1.26 -8.15 -6.45
C ARG A 17 0.44 -8.75 -5.30
N THR A 18 0.87 -9.88 -4.75
CA THR A 18 0.21 -10.50 -3.58
C THR A 18 0.32 -9.61 -2.34
N ILE A 19 1.49 -9.04 -2.08
CA ILE A 19 1.72 -8.10 -0.96
C ILE A 19 0.84 -6.85 -1.11
N ILE A 20 0.78 -6.25 -2.31
CA ILE A 20 -0.07 -5.09 -2.57
C ILE A 20 -1.55 -5.46 -2.42
N GLY A 21 -1.95 -6.63 -2.92
CA GLY A 21 -3.30 -7.16 -2.74
C GLY A 21 -3.68 -7.26 -1.25
N LEU A 22 -2.79 -7.83 -0.44
CA LEU A 22 -2.98 -7.94 1.01
C LEU A 22 -3.07 -6.56 1.68
N ALA A 23 -2.15 -5.65 1.37
CA ALA A 23 -2.13 -4.30 1.92
C ALA A 23 -3.44 -3.53 1.63
N VAL A 24 -3.93 -3.60 0.40
CA VAL A 24 -5.18 -2.94 -0.02
C VAL A 24 -6.38 -3.60 0.64
N SER A 25 -6.40 -4.94 0.74
CA SER A 25 -7.47 -5.68 1.41
C SER A 25 -7.59 -5.28 2.88
N GLY A 26 -6.46 -5.17 3.59
CA GLY A 26 -6.41 -4.69 4.96
C GLY A 26 -6.86 -3.24 5.10
N HIS A 27 -6.45 -2.37 4.17
CA HIS A 27 -6.85 -0.96 4.15
C HIS A 27 -8.37 -0.78 4.03
N TYR A 28 -9.04 -1.64 3.26
CA TYR A 28 -10.50 -1.61 3.09
C TYR A 28 -11.27 -2.48 4.10
N GLY A 29 -10.56 -3.28 4.93
CA GLY A 29 -11.20 -4.21 5.88
C GLY A 29 -12.01 -5.29 5.16
N CYS A 30 -11.46 -5.90 4.11
CA CYS A 30 -12.11 -6.95 3.34
C CYS A 30 -11.58 -8.32 3.75
N ASP A 31 -12.22 -8.96 4.72
CA ASP A 31 -11.76 -10.19 5.37
C ASP A 31 -11.49 -11.32 4.37
N LEU A 32 -12.39 -11.52 3.42
CA LEU A 32 -12.25 -12.56 2.39
C LEU A 32 -10.94 -12.39 1.59
N TRP A 33 -10.61 -11.16 1.20
CA TRP A 33 -9.38 -10.90 0.47
C TRP A 33 -8.15 -10.90 1.38
N ILE A 34 -8.28 -10.50 2.65
CA ILE A 34 -7.19 -10.58 3.63
C ILE A 34 -6.79 -12.05 3.79
N ASP A 35 -7.75 -12.95 4.02
CA ASP A 35 -7.52 -14.38 4.16
C ASP A 35 -6.88 -14.97 2.89
N TYR A 36 -7.47 -14.70 1.73
CA TYR A 36 -6.96 -15.18 0.44
C TYR A 36 -5.52 -14.77 0.18
N PHE A 37 -5.20 -13.48 0.34
CA PHE A 37 -3.86 -12.98 0.05
C PHE A 37 -2.84 -13.38 1.13
N SER A 38 -3.26 -13.56 2.38
CA SER A 38 -2.40 -14.10 3.44
C SER A 38 -1.98 -15.54 3.12
N GLU A 39 -2.91 -16.41 2.75
CA GLU A 39 -2.61 -17.78 2.33
C GLU A 39 -1.75 -17.83 1.05
N ARG A 40 -2.07 -17.00 0.06
CA ARG A 40 -1.27 -16.88 -1.15
C ARG A 40 0.15 -16.41 -0.88
N PHE A 41 0.33 -15.45 0.01
CA PHE A 41 1.64 -14.95 0.41
C PHE A 41 2.47 -16.03 1.11
N LYS A 42 1.85 -16.81 2.01
CA LYS A 42 2.50 -17.98 2.64
C LYS A 42 2.92 -19.04 1.62
N ALA A 43 2.07 -19.34 0.65
CA ALA A 43 2.39 -20.26 -0.44
C ALA A 43 3.59 -19.78 -1.30
N GLN A 44 3.90 -18.50 -1.28
CA GLN A 44 5.07 -17.86 -1.94
C GLN A 44 6.27 -17.69 -1.01
N GLY A 45 6.30 -18.38 0.13
CA GLY A 45 7.39 -18.36 1.10
C GLY A 45 7.36 -17.18 2.09
N GLY A 46 6.23 -16.51 2.22
CA GLY A 46 5.98 -15.56 3.31
C GLY A 46 5.61 -16.25 4.62
N THR A 47 5.56 -15.49 5.71
CA THR A 47 5.13 -15.96 7.03
C THR A 47 3.89 -15.22 7.49
N ASP A 48 3.18 -15.78 8.49
CA ASP A 48 2.04 -15.08 9.12
C ASP A 48 2.48 -13.75 9.76
N ALA A 49 3.66 -13.71 10.38
CA ALA A 49 4.22 -12.48 10.94
C ALA A 49 4.43 -11.41 9.86
N GLN A 50 4.95 -11.80 8.70
CA GLN A 50 5.14 -10.89 7.57
C GLN A 50 3.79 -10.43 6.97
N ALA A 51 2.78 -11.29 6.92
CA ALA A 51 1.44 -10.89 6.49
C ALA A 51 0.86 -9.81 7.42
N VAL A 52 0.97 -9.99 8.74
CA VAL A 52 0.58 -8.97 9.72
C VAL A 52 1.39 -7.69 9.55
N GLU A 53 2.68 -7.80 9.25
CA GLU A 53 3.54 -6.64 9.00
C GLU A 53 3.09 -5.82 7.78
N VAL A 54 2.67 -6.47 6.68
CA VAL A 54 2.08 -5.79 5.51
C VAL A 54 0.85 -4.97 5.90
N LEU A 55 -0.05 -5.56 6.70
CA LEU A 55 -1.25 -4.88 7.20
C LEU A 55 -0.89 -3.70 8.10
N ALA A 56 0.12 -3.84 8.96
CA ALA A 56 0.60 -2.78 9.83
C ALA A 56 1.24 -1.62 9.05
N ILE A 57 2.03 -1.91 8.01
CA ILE A 57 2.61 -0.90 7.11
C ILE A 57 1.49 -0.10 6.44
N ALA A 58 0.49 -0.78 5.87
CA ALA A 58 -0.64 -0.15 5.21
C ALA A 58 -1.43 0.76 6.16
N SER A 59 -1.72 0.29 7.37
CA SER A 59 -2.46 1.04 8.39
C SER A 59 -1.69 2.26 8.88
N THR A 60 -0.38 2.11 9.12
CA THR A 60 0.50 3.21 9.54
C THR A 60 0.57 4.28 8.44
N ASN A 61 0.71 3.87 7.18
CA ASN A 61 0.72 4.82 6.07
C ASN A 61 -0.62 5.55 5.94
N ALA A 62 -1.76 4.86 6.11
CA ALA A 62 -3.08 5.49 6.08
C ALA A 62 -3.24 6.59 7.15
N MET A 63 -2.68 6.38 8.35
CA MET A 63 -2.62 7.40 9.41
C MET A 63 -1.86 8.64 8.93
N TYR A 64 -0.66 8.47 8.36
CA TYR A 64 0.12 9.59 7.82
C TYR A 64 -0.57 10.27 6.64
N ASN A 65 -1.19 9.50 5.75
CA ASN A 65 -1.94 10.06 4.62
C ASN A 65 -3.08 10.98 5.09
N SER A 66 -3.82 10.57 6.12
CA SER A 66 -4.87 11.39 6.72
C SER A 66 -4.31 12.71 7.26
N PHE A 67 -3.20 12.66 7.98
CA PHE A 67 -2.56 13.85 8.57
C PHE A 67 -2.01 14.79 7.49
N PHE A 68 -1.24 14.29 6.52
CA PHE A 68 -0.66 15.15 5.48
C PHE A 68 -1.71 15.68 4.52
N LYS A 69 -2.77 14.91 4.25
CA LYS A 69 -3.91 15.39 3.48
C LYS A 69 -4.63 16.54 4.20
N PHE A 70 -4.77 16.48 5.53
CA PHE A 70 -5.31 17.60 6.30
C PHE A 70 -4.47 18.86 6.13
N ARG A 71 -3.15 18.78 6.18
CA ARG A 71 -2.27 19.94 5.94
C ARG A 71 -2.54 20.60 4.59
N ASP A 72 -2.67 19.80 3.55
CA ASP A 72 -2.96 20.25 2.19
C ASP A 72 -4.38 20.87 2.10
N LEU A 73 -5.38 20.17 2.62
CA LEU A 73 -6.78 20.59 2.57
C LEU A 73 -7.10 21.80 3.45
N SER A 74 -6.35 22.02 4.50
CA SER A 74 -6.58 23.15 5.43
C SER A 74 -6.33 24.51 4.78
N GLY A 75 -5.52 24.54 3.70
CA GLY A 75 -5.12 25.79 3.05
C GLY A 75 -4.34 26.76 3.95
N SER A 76 -3.79 26.29 5.08
CA SER A 76 -3.10 27.11 6.07
C SER A 76 -1.63 26.74 6.22
N ASP A 77 -0.74 27.69 5.99
CA ASP A 77 0.70 27.53 6.20
C ASP A 77 1.08 27.24 7.66
N THR A 78 0.22 27.63 8.61
CA THR A 78 0.43 27.38 10.04
C THR A 78 0.64 25.89 10.33
N PHE A 79 -0.19 25.02 9.76
CA PHE A 79 -0.10 23.58 10.01
C PHE A 79 1.11 22.94 9.32
N SER A 80 1.59 23.52 8.22
CA SER A 80 2.76 23.02 7.50
C SER A 80 4.04 23.13 8.31
N GLY A 81 4.16 24.19 9.15
CA GLY A 81 5.31 24.42 10.02
C GLY A 81 5.28 23.66 11.35
N MET A 82 4.15 23.08 11.73
CA MET A 82 4.03 22.37 13.01
C MET A 82 4.65 20.96 12.95
N PRO A 83 5.23 20.44 14.06
CA PRO A 83 5.71 19.07 14.13
C PRO A 83 4.61 18.06 13.80
N VAL A 84 4.96 16.98 13.10
CA VAL A 84 4.02 15.91 12.77
C VAL A 84 3.47 15.23 14.02
N GLY A 85 4.32 15.01 15.03
CA GLY A 85 3.93 14.40 16.32
C GLY A 85 3.55 12.92 16.27
N LEU A 86 3.29 12.39 15.09
CA LEU A 86 3.01 10.96 14.88
C LEU A 86 4.32 10.16 14.79
N ARG A 87 4.30 8.92 15.28
CA ARG A 87 5.47 8.04 15.26
C ARG A 87 5.18 6.77 14.49
N ALA A 88 6.00 6.47 13.49
CA ALA A 88 5.89 5.29 12.63
C ALA A 88 6.88 4.21 13.05
N HIS A 89 6.69 3.62 14.22
CA HIS A 89 7.54 2.50 14.67
C HIS A 89 7.49 1.30 13.69
N THR A 90 6.37 1.12 13.00
CA THR A 90 6.14 0.06 12.01
C THR A 90 7.15 0.08 10.86
N PHE A 91 7.67 1.27 10.47
CA PHE A 91 8.66 1.38 9.41
C PHE A 91 10.10 1.15 9.89
N MET A 92 10.28 1.01 11.21
CA MET A 92 11.58 0.76 11.83
C MET A 92 11.71 -0.73 12.12
N GLY A 93 12.62 -1.40 11.40
CA GLY A 93 12.89 -2.82 11.62
C GLY A 93 11.92 -3.77 10.92
N THR A 94 11.30 -3.33 9.83
CA THR A 94 10.51 -4.20 8.95
C THR A 94 11.37 -5.33 8.36
N SER A 95 10.79 -6.50 8.16
CA SER A 95 11.44 -7.64 7.50
C SER A 95 11.49 -7.51 5.97
N PHE A 96 10.81 -6.51 5.42
CA PHE A 96 10.80 -6.21 3.99
C PHE A 96 11.93 -5.25 3.61
N ASP A 97 12.42 -5.38 2.37
CA ASP A 97 13.31 -4.39 1.79
C ASP A 97 12.60 -3.04 1.60
N GLU A 98 13.39 -1.96 1.58
CA GLU A 98 12.85 -0.61 1.52
C GLU A 98 12.00 -0.37 0.27
N LYS A 99 12.38 -0.93 -0.87
CA LYS A 99 11.61 -0.79 -2.12
C LYS A 99 10.21 -1.40 -1.98
N THR A 100 10.10 -2.60 -1.39
CA THR A 100 8.80 -3.24 -1.11
C THR A 100 7.93 -2.37 -0.21
N VAL A 101 8.50 -1.80 0.85
CA VAL A 101 7.78 -0.87 1.74
C VAL A 101 7.28 0.36 0.98
N GLU A 102 8.11 0.95 0.12
CA GLU A 102 7.71 2.11 -0.67
C GLU A 102 6.60 1.79 -1.69
N LEU A 103 6.60 0.61 -2.31
CA LEU A 103 5.52 0.18 -3.20
C LEU A 103 4.18 0.02 -2.46
N ILE A 104 4.20 -0.54 -1.23
CA ILE A 104 3.01 -0.58 -0.36
C ILE A 104 2.54 0.85 -0.05
N ASN A 105 3.46 1.73 0.31
CA ASN A 105 3.16 3.11 0.66
C ASN A 105 2.58 3.88 -0.53
N ILE A 106 3.09 3.69 -1.75
CA ILE A 106 2.54 4.27 -2.99
C ILE A 106 1.10 3.80 -3.20
N ALA A 107 0.86 2.49 -3.10
CA ALA A 107 -0.47 1.90 -3.27
C ALA A 107 -1.51 2.56 -2.34
N ILE A 108 -1.21 2.62 -1.04
CA ILE A 108 -2.12 3.16 -0.03
C ILE A 108 -2.24 4.69 -0.13
N SER A 109 -1.15 5.40 -0.36
CA SER A 109 -1.16 6.87 -0.50
C SER A 109 -1.96 7.33 -1.71
N ASN A 110 -1.87 6.61 -2.83
CA ASN A 110 -2.65 6.88 -4.02
C ASN A 110 -4.15 6.67 -3.76
N LEU A 111 -4.54 5.55 -3.13
CA LEU A 111 -5.94 5.26 -2.80
C LEU A 111 -6.54 6.28 -1.83
N ASN A 112 -5.73 6.83 -0.93
CA ASN A 112 -6.12 7.88 0.01
C ASN A 112 -6.08 9.29 -0.60
N ALA A 113 -5.69 9.44 -1.88
CA ALA A 113 -5.54 10.73 -2.55
C ALA A 113 -4.64 11.72 -1.78
N CYS A 114 -3.59 11.22 -1.13
CA CYS A 114 -2.59 12.05 -0.46
C CYS A 114 -1.48 12.46 -1.44
N LYS A 115 -1.64 13.59 -2.10
CA LYS A 115 -0.68 14.07 -3.10
C LYS A 115 0.77 14.15 -2.58
N PRO A 116 1.06 14.83 -1.44
CA PRO A 116 2.42 14.93 -0.94
C PRO A 116 2.99 13.56 -0.53
N CYS A 117 2.16 12.66 0.01
CA CYS A 117 2.61 11.32 0.38
C CYS A 117 2.98 10.51 -0.87
N THR A 118 2.08 10.47 -1.87
CA THR A 118 2.31 9.72 -3.12
C THR A 118 3.57 10.21 -3.82
N SER A 119 3.74 11.53 -3.98
CA SER A 119 4.92 12.09 -4.66
C SER A 119 6.22 11.79 -3.90
N GLY A 120 6.22 11.86 -2.58
CA GLY A 120 7.39 11.54 -1.75
C GLY A 120 7.79 10.06 -1.86
N HIS A 121 6.83 9.15 -1.76
CA HIS A 121 7.08 7.70 -1.90
C HIS A 121 7.53 7.32 -3.33
N VAL A 122 6.96 7.94 -4.36
CA VAL A 122 7.41 7.74 -5.75
C VAL A 122 8.86 8.17 -5.94
N THR A 123 9.25 9.32 -5.41
CA THR A 123 10.65 9.79 -5.47
C THR A 123 11.56 8.77 -4.77
N LYS A 124 11.25 8.37 -3.55
CA LYS A 124 12.06 7.42 -2.79
C LYS A 124 12.13 6.05 -3.47
N ALA A 125 11.03 5.55 -4.02
CA ALA A 125 11.05 4.28 -4.75
C ALA A 125 11.96 4.32 -6.00
N ARG A 126 11.99 5.45 -6.73
CA ARG A 126 12.92 5.66 -7.84
C ARG A 126 14.38 5.68 -7.37
N ASP A 127 14.68 6.30 -6.24
CA ASP A 127 16.02 6.29 -5.63
C ASP A 127 16.45 4.86 -5.26
N LEU A 128 15.48 3.98 -4.98
CA LEU A 128 15.65 2.54 -4.73
C LEU A 128 15.56 1.69 -6.02
N ALA A 129 15.75 2.31 -7.18
CA ALA A 129 15.74 1.67 -8.50
C ALA A 129 14.40 1.00 -8.90
N ALA A 130 13.27 1.52 -8.43
CA ALA A 130 11.98 1.15 -9.00
C ALA A 130 11.81 1.79 -10.39
N SER A 131 11.41 1.00 -11.39
CA SER A 131 11.10 1.53 -12.70
C SER A 131 9.72 2.19 -12.75
N ASP A 132 9.50 3.07 -13.72
CA ASP A 132 8.19 3.72 -13.88
C ASP A 132 7.09 2.70 -14.23
N GLU A 133 7.45 1.59 -14.89
CA GLU A 133 6.53 0.50 -15.17
C GLU A 133 6.15 -0.25 -13.87
N GLU A 134 7.11 -0.52 -12.96
CA GLU A 134 6.81 -1.10 -11.64
C GLU A 134 5.88 -0.21 -10.83
N LEU A 135 6.11 1.10 -10.84
CA LEU A 135 5.26 2.08 -10.16
C LEU A 135 3.84 2.11 -10.74
N LEU A 136 3.72 2.12 -12.08
CA LEU A 136 2.44 2.08 -12.75
C LEU A 136 1.68 0.78 -12.46
N GLU A 137 2.35 -0.38 -12.55
CA GLU A 137 1.76 -1.67 -12.27
C GLU A 137 1.33 -1.81 -10.79
N THR A 138 2.07 -1.19 -9.87
CA THR A 138 1.69 -1.09 -8.45
C THR A 138 0.35 -0.39 -8.28
N VAL A 139 0.18 0.77 -8.91
CA VAL A 139 -1.07 1.54 -8.85
C VAL A 139 -2.21 0.82 -9.56
N GLN A 140 -1.95 0.16 -10.70
CA GLN A 140 -2.96 -0.64 -11.40
C GLN A 140 -3.43 -1.84 -10.56
N CYS A 141 -2.50 -2.52 -9.88
CA CYS A 141 -2.82 -3.61 -8.95
C CYS A 141 -3.68 -3.09 -7.79
N ALA A 142 -3.25 -2.01 -7.14
CA ALA A 142 -3.95 -1.40 -6.02
C ALA A 142 -5.37 -0.94 -6.39
N SER A 143 -5.52 -0.25 -7.51
CA SER A 143 -6.83 0.24 -7.99
C SER A 143 -7.77 -0.91 -8.32
N THR A 144 -7.26 -1.98 -8.93
CA THR A 144 -8.04 -3.18 -9.24
C THR A 144 -8.49 -3.88 -7.95
N MET A 145 -7.61 -3.98 -6.96
CA MET A 145 -7.95 -4.54 -5.64
C MET A 145 -8.99 -3.71 -4.90
N ALA A 146 -8.86 -2.38 -4.92
CA ALA A 146 -9.84 -1.48 -4.34
C ALA A 146 -11.24 -1.69 -4.94
N ALA A 147 -11.32 -1.83 -6.26
CA ALA A 147 -12.58 -2.15 -6.94
C ALA A 147 -13.14 -3.51 -6.50
N GLY A 148 -12.28 -4.52 -6.32
CA GLY A 148 -12.68 -5.83 -5.82
C GLY A 148 -13.21 -5.79 -4.38
N CYS A 149 -12.56 -5.06 -3.50
CA CYS A 149 -13.03 -4.86 -2.13
C CYS A 149 -14.39 -4.12 -2.11
N ALA A 150 -14.52 -3.07 -2.92
CA ALA A 150 -15.78 -2.33 -3.05
C ALA A 150 -16.92 -3.22 -3.57
N PHE A 151 -16.64 -4.09 -4.55
CA PHE A 151 -17.62 -5.03 -5.09
C PHE A 151 -18.10 -6.02 -4.04
N LEU A 152 -17.19 -6.69 -3.31
CA LEU A 152 -17.58 -7.65 -2.27
C LEU A 152 -18.41 -6.98 -1.18
N LYS A 153 -18.01 -5.80 -0.74
CA LYS A 153 -18.78 -5.01 0.23
C LYS A 153 -20.18 -4.64 -0.28
N ALA A 154 -20.31 -4.34 -1.57
CA ALA A 154 -21.60 -4.00 -2.18
C ALA A 154 -22.57 -5.19 -2.23
N ILE A 155 -22.07 -6.43 -2.31
CA ILE A 155 -22.87 -7.65 -2.33
C ILE A 155 -23.00 -8.33 -0.96
N GLY A 156 -22.49 -7.69 0.11
CA GLY A 156 -22.61 -8.17 1.49
C GLY A 156 -21.67 -9.31 1.89
N VAL A 157 -20.51 -9.37 1.25
CA VAL A 157 -19.45 -10.35 1.52
C VAL A 157 -18.19 -9.67 2.05
#